data_b784f9a5ad2a627900b6451dabed7d0c
#
_entry.id   b784f9a5ad2a627900b6451dabed7d0c
#
_cell.length_a   1.000
_cell.length_b   1.000
_cell.length_c   1.000
_cell.angle_alpha   90.00
_cell.angle_beta   90.00
_cell.angle_gamma   90.00
#
_symmetry.space_group_name_H-M   'P 1'
#
loop_
_entity.id
_entity.type
_entity.pdbx_description
1 polymer ?
#
loop_
_entity_poly.entity_id
_entity_poly.type
_entity_poly.pdbx_seq_one_letter_code
_entity_poly.pdbx_strand_id
1 'polypeptide(L)'
;MSYKLWDILGEMKSAEYEWVELSHSLNNDSPYWGGIPEGSVELGKVCYDWGNPMLECIIHTFKFPGQFGTHIDFPAHFIKDGKTSEYYGAEQLMFPLCVIDVTAKVAEDVHYAVTVEDIKEYEAKYGPIPDGAFVALRTDWSKNWPSMDAISGIAEDGSENFPGWSMPALKYIYEERNAAANGHETLDT
;
A
#
# COMPACT_ATOMS: atom_id res chain seq x y z
N MET A 1 -22.13 15.20 -29.82
CA MET A 1 -22.41 14.97 -28.38
C MET A 1 -21.10 14.54 -27.73
N SER A 2 -20.61 15.31 -26.79
CA SER A 2 -19.50 14.88 -25.94
C SER A 2 -20.04 14.01 -24.80
N TYR A 3 -19.38 12.91 -24.51
CA TYR A 3 -19.72 12.09 -23.34
C TYR A 3 -18.95 12.66 -22.14
N LYS A 4 -19.63 13.25 -21.19
CA LYS A 4 -19.03 13.88 -19.99
C LYS A 4 -17.91 13.06 -19.35
N LEU A 5 -18.04 11.71 -19.35
CA LEU A 5 -17.02 10.82 -18.83
C LEU A 5 -15.70 10.87 -19.63
N TRP A 6 -15.79 11.00 -20.97
CA TRP A 6 -14.59 11.13 -21.81
C TRP A 6 -13.91 12.49 -21.65
N ASP A 7 -14.69 13.54 -21.38
CA ASP A 7 -14.14 14.87 -21.12
C ASP A 7 -13.37 14.86 -19.79
N ILE A 8 -13.94 14.27 -18.72
CA ILE A 8 -13.26 14.07 -17.44
C ILE A 8 -11.98 13.25 -17.60
N LEU A 9 -12.02 12.14 -18.34
CA LEU A 9 -10.85 11.31 -18.60
C LEU A 9 -9.77 12.09 -19.40
N GLY A 10 -10.19 12.91 -20.36
CA GLY A 10 -9.30 13.80 -21.11
C GLY A 10 -8.62 14.82 -20.20
N GLU A 11 -9.37 15.42 -19.29
CA GLU A 11 -8.88 16.34 -18.27
C GLU A 11 -7.86 15.65 -17.36
N MET A 12 -8.19 14.48 -16.80
CA MET A 12 -7.30 13.69 -15.94
C MET A 12 -5.98 13.28 -16.64
N LYS A 13 -5.98 13.15 -17.95
CA LYS A 13 -4.78 12.83 -18.77
C LYS A 13 -4.07 14.07 -19.30
N SER A 14 -4.57 15.28 -19.00
CA SER A 14 -3.91 16.52 -19.38
C SER A 14 -2.61 16.75 -18.58
N ALA A 15 -1.81 17.71 -19.04
CA ALA A 15 -0.57 18.08 -18.36
C ALA A 15 -0.78 18.79 -17.00
N GLU A 16 -2.03 19.06 -16.61
CA GLU A 16 -2.39 19.66 -15.33
C GLU A 16 -2.40 18.65 -14.17
N TYR A 17 -2.41 17.34 -14.49
CA TYR A 17 -2.42 16.25 -13.51
C TYR A 17 -1.20 15.35 -13.70
N GLU A 18 -0.65 14.89 -12.59
CA GLU A 18 0.43 13.90 -12.54
C GLU A 18 -0.14 12.54 -12.13
N TRP A 19 0.20 11.51 -12.91
CA TRP A 19 -0.11 10.13 -12.56
C TRP A 19 1.08 9.51 -11.87
N VAL A 20 0.91 9.15 -10.61
CA VAL A 20 1.97 8.57 -9.78
C VAL A 20 1.66 7.10 -9.49
N GLU A 21 2.56 6.21 -9.93
CA GLU A 21 2.51 4.80 -9.55
C GLU A 21 3.16 4.64 -8.17
N LEU A 22 2.37 4.18 -7.20
CA LEU A 22 2.83 3.96 -5.82
C LEU A 22 3.15 2.50 -5.53
N SER A 23 2.87 1.58 -6.48
CA SER A 23 3.15 0.16 -6.32
C SER A 23 4.56 -0.18 -6.76
N HIS A 24 5.23 -1.06 -6.04
CA HIS A 24 6.45 -1.67 -6.52
C HIS A 24 6.15 -2.72 -7.60
N SER A 25 7.05 -2.81 -8.59
CA SER A 25 6.99 -3.91 -9.57
C SER A 25 7.26 -5.24 -8.89
N LEU A 26 6.42 -6.24 -9.18
CA LEU A 26 6.51 -7.57 -8.58
C LEU A 26 7.24 -8.54 -9.52
N ASN A 27 8.11 -9.37 -8.93
CA ASN A 27 8.75 -10.52 -9.57
C ASN A 27 8.97 -11.63 -8.52
N ASN A 28 9.58 -12.74 -8.92
CA ASN A 28 9.78 -13.88 -8.01
C ASN A 28 10.78 -13.61 -6.87
N ASP A 29 11.59 -12.57 -7.00
CA ASP A 29 12.59 -12.15 -5.99
C ASP A 29 12.09 -10.98 -5.12
N SER A 30 10.84 -10.55 -5.34
CA SER A 30 10.23 -9.45 -4.56
C SER A 30 10.10 -9.84 -3.10
N PRO A 31 10.48 -8.95 -2.18
CA PRO A 31 10.36 -9.20 -0.74
C PRO A 31 8.90 -9.34 -0.30
N TYR A 32 8.67 -10.16 0.71
CA TYR A 32 7.37 -10.36 1.34
C TYR A 32 7.56 -10.76 2.80
N TRP A 33 6.51 -10.65 3.58
CA TRP A 33 6.54 -10.99 5.00
C TRP A 33 7.01 -12.45 5.24
N GLY A 34 7.96 -12.61 6.17
CA GLY A 34 8.61 -13.90 6.44
C GLY A 34 7.71 -15.01 7.00
N GLY A 35 6.47 -14.69 7.42
CA GLY A 35 5.47 -15.68 7.83
C GLY A 35 4.76 -16.37 6.66
N ILE A 36 4.95 -15.91 5.41
CA ILE A 36 4.42 -16.58 4.22
C ILE A 36 5.28 -17.80 3.92
N PRO A 37 4.70 -19.02 3.79
CA PRO A 37 5.46 -20.23 3.53
C PRO A 37 6.26 -20.16 2.22
N GLU A 38 7.46 -20.73 2.23
CA GLU A 38 8.29 -20.89 1.02
C GLU A 38 7.51 -21.56 -0.11
N GLY A 39 7.71 -21.13 -1.35
CA GLY A 39 6.99 -21.62 -2.53
C GLY A 39 5.55 -21.13 -2.67
N SER A 40 5.12 -20.17 -1.86
CA SER A 40 3.81 -19.53 -1.99
C SER A 40 3.75 -18.53 -3.15
N VAL A 41 4.90 -18.08 -3.65
CA VAL A 41 5.01 -17.12 -4.75
C VAL A 41 5.60 -17.78 -5.97
N GLU A 42 4.87 -17.75 -7.09
CA GLU A 42 5.34 -18.15 -8.42
C GLU A 42 4.68 -17.22 -9.44
N LEU A 43 5.45 -16.26 -9.97
CA LEU A 43 4.95 -15.30 -10.94
C LEU A 43 5.46 -15.60 -12.35
N GLY A 44 4.56 -15.50 -13.32
CA GLY A 44 4.91 -15.53 -14.73
C GLY A 44 5.32 -16.89 -15.27
N LYS A 45 4.95 -17.99 -14.61
CA LYS A 45 5.19 -19.33 -15.18
C LYS A 45 4.43 -19.51 -16.47
N VAL A 46 5.17 -19.83 -17.53
CA VAL A 46 4.60 -20.03 -18.84
C VAL A 46 3.84 -21.36 -18.89
N CYS A 47 2.53 -21.31 -19.18
CA CYS A 47 1.70 -22.48 -19.44
C CYS A 47 1.71 -22.87 -20.92
N TYR A 48 1.62 -21.85 -21.79
CA TYR A 48 1.68 -21.95 -23.24
C TYR A 48 2.62 -20.90 -23.80
N ASP A 49 3.36 -21.24 -24.82
CA ASP A 49 4.26 -20.33 -25.54
C ASP A 49 4.01 -20.38 -27.05
N TRP A 50 4.63 -19.51 -27.80
CA TRP A 50 4.54 -19.39 -29.24
C TRP A 50 5.00 -20.66 -30.02
N GLY A 51 5.67 -21.60 -29.35
CA GLY A 51 6.08 -22.88 -29.89
C GLY A 51 4.98 -23.97 -29.86
N ASN A 52 3.84 -23.68 -29.24
CA ASN A 52 2.73 -24.60 -29.17
C ASN A 52 1.97 -24.64 -30.51
N PRO A 53 1.91 -25.80 -31.21
CA PRO A 53 1.27 -25.90 -32.53
C PRO A 53 -0.25 -25.71 -32.53
N MET A 54 -0.87 -25.73 -31.36
CA MET A 54 -2.32 -25.59 -31.19
C MET A 54 -2.76 -24.17 -30.87
N LEU A 55 -1.84 -23.31 -30.32
CA LEU A 55 -2.16 -21.96 -29.83
C LEU A 55 -1.03 -21.00 -30.16
N GLU A 56 -1.32 -20.00 -30.98
CA GLU A 56 -0.40 -18.90 -31.29
C GLU A 56 -0.54 -17.79 -30.21
N CYS A 57 -0.20 -18.12 -28.97
CA CYS A 57 -0.27 -17.18 -27.85
C CYS A 57 0.72 -17.56 -26.75
N ILE A 58 0.95 -16.62 -25.82
CA ILE A 58 1.64 -16.89 -24.57
C ILE A 58 0.67 -16.74 -23.41
N ILE A 59 0.67 -17.69 -22.49
CA ILE A 59 -0.16 -17.66 -21.28
C ILE A 59 0.73 -17.87 -20.07
N HIS A 60 0.62 -16.97 -19.12
CA HIS A 60 1.31 -17.06 -17.83
C HIS A 60 0.33 -17.41 -16.71
N THR A 61 0.83 -18.14 -15.70
CA THR A 61 0.15 -18.31 -14.42
C THR A 61 0.81 -17.46 -13.34
N PHE A 62 0.01 -17.07 -12.37
CA PHE A 62 0.45 -16.33 -11.19
C PHE A 62 -0.10 -17.03 -9.95
N LYS A 63 0.75 -17.27 -8.96
CA LYS A 63 0.40 -17.81 -7.66
C LYS A 63 1.08 -16.95 -6.60
N PHE A 64 0.31 -16.30 -5.76
CA PHE A 64 0.81 -15.50 -4.65
C PHE A 64 -0.29 -15.28 -3.61
N PRO A 65 0.06 -15.05 -2.33
CA PRO A 65 -0.90 -14.67 -1.29
C PRO A 65 -1.42 -13.24 -1.54
N GLY A 66 -2.59 -12.90 -1.00
CA GLY A 66 -3.19 -11.58 -1.14
C GLY A 66 -2.32 -10.44 -0.59
N GLN A 67 -1.51 -10.75 0.40
CA GLN A 67 -0.60 -9.83 1.10
C GLN A 67 0.81 -9.79 0.48
N PHE A 68 0.91 -9.94 -0.82
CA PHE A 68 2.17 -9.89 -1.56
C PHE A 68 2.35 -8.56 -2.30
N GLY A 69 3.45 -7.85 -2.03
CA GLY A 69 3.74 -6.54 -2.61
C GLY A 69 2.80 -5.44 -2.07
N THR A 70 2.57 -4.41 -2.87
CA THR A 70 1.62 -3.35 -2.50
C THR A 70 0.20 -3.88 -2.59
N HIS A 71 -0.51 -3.91 -1.47
CA HIS A 71 -1.83 -4.54 -1.36
C HIS A 71 -2.74 -3.78 -0.40
N ILE A 72 -3.98 -4.23 -0.30
CA ILE A 72 -4.98 -3.74 0.66
C ILE A 72 -5.38 -4.90 1.55
N ASP A 73 -5.34 -4.68 2.86
CA ASP A 73 -5.94 -5.57 3.84
C ASP A 73 -7.40 -5.20 4.08
N PHE A 74 -8.28 -6.09 3.68
CA PHE A 74 -9.69 -5.97 3.99
C PHE A 74 -9.97 -6.47 5.42
N PRO A 75 -11.08 -6.06 6.06
CA PRO A 75 -11.34 -6.40 7.47
C PRO A 75 -11.21 -7.88 7.82
N ALA A 76 -11.50 -8.79 6.88
CA ALA A 76 -11.35 -10.23 7.08
C ALA A 76 -9.91 -10.68 7.37
N HIS A 77 -8.89 -9.86 7.09
CA HIS A 77 -7.49 -10.21 7.35
C HIS A 77 -7.25 -10.37 8.85
N PHE A 78 -7.76 -9.47 9.68
CA PHE A 78 -7.58 -9.50 11.15
C PHE A 78 -8.86 -9.71 11.94
N ILE A 79 -10.04 -9.55 11.32
CA ILE A 79 -11.32 -9.64 11.99
C ILE A 79 -12.03 -10.94 11.56
N LYS A 80 -12.26 -11.86 12.51
CA LYS A 80 -13.05 -13.06 12.25
C LYS A 80 -14.44 -12.65 11.73
N ASP A 81 -14.86 -13.28 10.63
CA ASP A 81 -16.13 -12.98 9.94
C ASP A 81 -16.20 -11.57 9.33
N GLY A 82 -15.05 -10.88 9.22
CA GLY A 82 -14.94 -9.60 8.53
C GLY A 82 -15.22 -9.73 7.03
N LYS A 83 -15.48 -8.61 6.37
CA LYS A 83 -15.72 -8.58 4.93
C LYS A 83 -14.40 -8.77 4.17
N THR A 84 -14.45 -9.60 3.13
CA THR A 84 -13.40 -9.83 2.15
C THR A 84 -13.54 -8.87 0.95
N SER A 85 -12.58 -8.86 0.04
CA SER A 85 -12.49 -7.91 -1.08
C SER A 85 -13.73 -7.86 -1.97
N GLU A 86 -14.42 -8.99 -2.17
CA GLU A 86 -15.61 -9.09 -3.02
C GLU A 86 -16.84 -8.30 -2.51
N TYR A 87 -16.80 -7.83 -1.26
CA TYR A 87 -17.85 -6.97 -0.68
C TYR A 87 -17.64 -5.49 -0.97
N TYR A 88 -16.54 -5.10 -1.64
CA TYR A 88 -16.20 -3.71 -1.90
C TYR A 88 -16.18 -3.42 -3.41
N GLY A 89 -17.02 -2.48 -3.83
CA GLY A 89 -17.01 -1.98 -5.20
C GLY A 89 -15.87 -1.00 -5.47
N ALA A 90 -15.52 -0.77 -6.73
CA ALA A 90 -14.44 0.12 -7.11
C ALA A 90 -14.64 1.56 -6.60
N GLU A 91 -15.89 2.03 -6.52
CA GLU A 91 -16.23 3.35 -5.98
C GLU A 91 -15.91 3.51 -4.50
N GLN A 92 -15.88 2.40 -3.74
CA GLN A 92 -15.55 2.38 -2.31
C GLN A 92 -14.02 2.36 -2.07
N LEU A 93 -13.23 2.22 -3.13
CA LEU A 93 -11.76 2.18 -3.08
C LEU A 93 -11.14 3.45 -3.71
N MET A 94 -11.95 4.49 -3.91
CA MET A 94 -11.50 5.81 -4.34
C MET A 94 -11.60 6.78 -3.17
N PHE A 95 -10.47 7.27 -2.69
CA PHE A 95 -10.38 8.10 -1.48
C PHE A 95 -9.68 9.43 -1.75
N PRO A 96 -10.03 10.49 -1.03
CA PRO A 96 -9.11 11.59 -0.82
C PRO A 96 -7.84 11.06 -0.13
N LEU A 97 -6.66 11.41 -0.65
CA LEU A 97 -5.38 10.99 -0.06
C LEU A 97 -4.81 12.09 0.84
N CYS A 98 -4.50 11.73 2.08
CA CYS A 98 -3.73 12.54 3.01
C CYS A 98 -2.40 11.84 3.32
N VAL A 99 -1.27 12.52 3.15
CA VAL A 99 0.06 11.95 3.39
C VAL A 99 0.69 12.61 4.62
N ILE A 100 0.85 11.84 5.68
CA ILE A 100 1.57 12.25 6.89
C ILE A 100 3.05 11.94 6.66
N ASP A 101 3.83 12.97 6.41
CA ASP A 101 5.26 12.86 6.13
C ASP A 101 6.07 13.01 7.41
N VAL A 102 6.70 11.92 7.84
CA VAL A 102 7.58 11.85 9.01
C VAL A 102 9.01 11.44 8.65
N THR A 103 9.37 11.56 7.37
CA THR A 103 10.69 11.13 6.86
C THR A 103 11.86 11.71 7.65
N ALA A 104 11.80 12.99 8.04
CA ALA A 104 12.83 13.63 8.82
C ALA A 104 12.96 13.03 10.25
N LYS A 105 11.83 12.66 10.86
CA LYS A 105 11.80 12.05 12.21
C LYS A 105 12.30 10.62 12.17
N VAL A 106 11.95 9.85 11.13
CA VAL A 106 12.45 8.49 10.91
C VAL A 106 13.97 8.48 10.64
N ALA A 107 14.49 9.51 9.97
CA ALA A 107 15.94 9.63 9.77
C ALA A 107 16.73 9.84 11.07
N GLU A 108 16.10 10.39 12.11
CA GLU A 108 16.68 10.56 13.45
C GLU A 108 16.43 9.36 14.35
N ASP A 109 15.27 8.69 14.21
CA ASP A 109 14.88 7.51 14.98
C ASP A 109 14.13 6.51 14.08
N VAL A 110 14.78 5.40 13.75
CA VAL A 110 14.22 4.35 12.90
C VAL A 110 12.96 3.70 13.50
N HIS A 111 12.79 3.74 14.83
CA HIS A 111 11.62 3.22 15.54
C HIS A 111 10.49 4.26 15.69
N TYR A 112 10.58 5.36 14.97
CA TYR A 112 9.61 6.43 15.12
C TYR A 112 8.19 5.95 14.87
N ALA A 113 7.35 6.06 15.90
CA ALA A 113 5.93 5.83 15.80
C ALA A 113 5.20 7.18 15.66
N VAL A 114 4.44 7.35 14.57
CA VAL A 114 3.73 8.60 14.29
C VAL A 114 2.79 8.97 15.44
N THR A 115 2.74 10.24 15.78
CA THR A 115 1.99 10.79 16.91
C THR A 115 0.74 11.55 16.45
N VAL A 116 -0.16 11.85 17.39
CA VAL A 116 -1.30 12.73 17.14
C VAL A 116 -0.84 14.16 16.78
N GLU A 117 0.28 14.57 17.34
CA GLU A 117 0.89 15.89 17.07
C GLU A 117 1.34 16.01 15.62
N ASP A 118 1.92 14.95 15.03
CA ASP A 118 2.29 14.92 13.60
C ASP A 118 1.07 15.13 12.70
N ILE A 119 -0.05 14.49 13.05
CA ILE A 119 -1.30 14.65 12.32
C ILE A 119 -1.83 16.07 12.45
N LYS A 120 -1.78 16.66 13.65
CA LYS A 120 -2.19 18.05 13.87
C LYS A 120 -1.30 19.05 13.16
N GLU A 121 0.02 18.79 13.07
CA GLU A 121 0.95 19.59 12.26
C GLU A 121 0.58 19.56 10.78
N TYR A 122 0.23 18.37 10.26
CA TYR A 122 -0.31 18.22 8.92
C TYR A 122 -1.59 19.02 8.73
N GLU A 123 -2.56 18.89 9.65
CA GLU A 123 -3.85 19.58 9.57
C GLU A 123 -3.71 21.11 9.68
N ALA A 124 -2.76 21.59 10.46
CA ALA A 124 -2.47 23.03 10.56
C ALA A 124 -1.97 23.61 9.24
N LYS A 125 -1.30 22.80 8.43
CA LYS A 125 -0.72 23.21 7.16
C LYS A 125 -1.68 23.04 5.97
N TYR A 126 -2.45 21.96 5.95
CA TYR A 126 -3.22 21.54 4.77
C TYR A 126 -4.73 21.55 4.98
N GLY A 127 -5.18 21.80 6.19
CA GLY A 127 -6.58 21.68 6.61
C GLY A 127 -6.87 20.31 7.22
N PRO A 128 -8.06 20.17 7.84
CA PRO A 128 -8.44 18.94 8.52
C PRO A 128 -8.51 17.77 7.52
N ILE A 129 -8.16 16.56 8.01
CA ILE A 129 -8.33 15.33 7.24
C ILE A 129 -9.82 15.18 6.87
N PRO A 130 -10.15 15.03 5.57
CA PRO A 130 -11.53 14.86 5.14
C PRO A 130 -12.16 13.55 5.64
N ASP A 131 -13.46 13.57 5.89
CA ASP A 131 -14.23 12.36 6.13
C ASP A 131 -14.05 11.34 5.00
N GLY A 132 -13.84 10.07 5.34
CA GLY A 132 -13.60 9.00 4.38
C GLY A 132 -12.23 9.04 3.66
N ALA A 133 -11.24 9.77 4.19
CA ALA A 133 -9.90 9.83 3.59
C ALA A 133 -9.13 8.50 3.76
N PHE A 134 -8.21 8.24 2.82
CA PHE A 134 -7.09 7.33 3.00
C PHE A 134 -5.91 8.14 3.55
N VAL A 135 -5.44 7.76 4.73
CA VAL A 135 -4.32 8.44 5.42
C VAL A 135 -3.07 7.58 5.30
N ALA A 136 -2.15 7.99 4.44
CA ALA A 136 -0.89 7.29 4.19
C ALA A 136 0.24 7.86 5.06
N LEU A 137 1.01 6.97 5.66
CA LEU A 137 2.23 7.31 6.39
C LEU A 137 3.43 7.26 5.44
N ARG A 138 4.12 8.39 5.27
CA ARG A 138 5.35 8.48 4.50
C ARG A 138 6.56 8.47 5.41
N THR A 139 7.40 7.46 5.26
CA THR A 139 8.61 7.21 6.04
C THR A 139 9.86 7.13 5.17
N ASP A 140 9.69 7.07 3.84
CA ASP A 140 10.72 6.70 2.85
C ASP A 140 11.25 5.25 3.02
N TRP A 141 10.55 4.40 3.80
CA TRP A 141 10.92 3.01 3.99
C TRP A 141 10.85 2.20 2.70
N SER A 142 9.94 2.56 1.81
CA SER A 142 9.80 1.97 0.46
C SER A 142 11.08 2.05 -0.37
N LYS A 143 12.01 2.95 -0.07
CA LYS A 143 13.34 3.05 -0.72
C LYS A 143 14.25 1.86 -0.41
N ASN A 144 13.93 1.05 0.58
CA ASN A 144 14.63 -0.20 0.89
C ASN A 144 14.32 -1.32 -0.11
N TRP A 145 13.26 -1.16 -0.92
CA TRP A 145 12.91 -2.11 -1.98
C TRP A 145 14.03 -2.16 -3.06
N PRO A 146 14.40 -3.34 -3.63
CA PRO A 146 13.82 -4.68 -3.39
C PRO A 146 14.61 -5.55 -2.40
N SER A 147 15.42 -4.96 -1.51
CA SER A 147 16.22 -5.74 -0.55
C SER A 147 15.34 -6.31 0.55
N MET A 148 15.22 -7.64 0.66
CA MET A 148 14.49 -8.30 1.73
C MET A 148 15.07 -7.95 3.11
N ASP A 149 16.39 -7.98 3.27
CA ASP A 149 17.04 -7.66 4.54
C ASP A 149 16.79 -6.21 4.99
N ALA A 150 16.85 -5.26 4.04
CA ALA A 150 16.63 -3.86 4.36
C ALA A 150 15.15 -3.53 4.63
N ILE A 151 14.22 -4.10 3.84
CA ILE A 151 12.79 -3.75 3.97
C ILE A 151 12.11 -4.47 5.14
N SER A 152 12.61 -5.65 5.54
CA SER A 152 12.08 -6.35 6.72
C SER A 152 12.29 -5.58 8.01
N GLY A 153 13.37 -4.80 8.08
CA GLY A 153 13.73 -4.06 9.29
C GLY A 153 14.07 -4.96 10.48
N ILE A 154 14.31 -6.27 10.26
CA ILE A 154 14.63 -7.22 11.32
C ILE A 154 16.15 -7.32 11.45
N ALA A 155 16.69 -7.00 12.64
CA ALA A 155 18.09 -7.14 12.93
C ALA A 155 18.49 -8.62 13.17
N GLU A 156 19.81 -8.90 13.21
CA GLU A 156 20.35 -10.25 13.45
C GLU A 156 19.91 -10.86 14.79
N ASP A 157 19.62 -10.03 15.77
CA ASP A 157 19.11 -10.47 17.09
C ASP A 157 17.58 -10.67 17.11
N GLY A 158 16.90 -10.45 15.97
CA GLY A 158 15.46 -10.58 15.82
C GLY A 158 14.67 -9.35 16.28
N SER A 159 15.34 -8.26 16.66
CA SER A 159 14.65 -7.00 16.98
C SER A 159 14.10 -6.36 15.71
N GLU A 160 12.92 -5.76 15.85
CA GLU A 160 12.24 -5.01 14.76
C GLU A 160 12.74 -3.57 14.77
N ASN A 161 13.15 -3.07 13.61
CA ASN A 161 13.75 -1.75 13.41
C ASN A 161 13.09 -1.06 12.24
N PHE A 162 11.81 -0.71 12.36
CA PHE A 162 11.06 0.01 11.34
C PHE A 162 10.07 1.00 11.97
N PRO A 163 9.72 2.07 11.25
CA PRO A 163 8.74 3.06 11.71
C PRO A 163 7.31 2.56 11.52
N GLY A 164 6.36 3.14 12.24
CA GLY A 164 4.97 2.73 12.10
C GLY A 164 3.97 3.70 12.69
N TRP A 165 2.73 3.25 12.75
CA TRP A 165 1.63 3.96 13.39
C TRP A 165 1.62 3.72 14.90
N SER A 166 1.43 4.79 15.68
CA SER A 166 1.09 4.61 17.08
C SER A 166 -0.43 4.39 17.25
N MET A 167 -0.80 3.62 18.27
CA MET A 167 -2.22 3.41 18.59
C MET A 167 -3.00 4.71 18.85
N PRO A 168 -2.45 5.73 19.55
CA PRO A 168 -3.13 7.02 19.67
C PRO A 168 -3.37 7.72 18.33
N ALA A 169 -2.40 7.65 17.39
CA ALA A 169 -2.54 8.25 16.06
C ALA A 169 -3.62 7.52 15.23
N LEU A 170 -3.64 6.18 15.25
CA LEU A 170 -4.70 5.40 14.60
C LEU A 170 -6.08 5.74 15.16
N LYS A 171 -6.23 5.79 16.48
CA LYS A 171 -7.50 6.21 17.09
C LYS A 171 -7.92 7.60 16.65
N TYR A 172 -6.99 8.54 16.59
CA TYR A 172 -7.30 9.90 16.17
C TYR A 172 -7.84 9.95 14.73
N ILE A 173 -7.19 9.28 13.77
CA ILE A 173 -7.67 9.30 12.37
C ILE A 173 -9.00 8.57 12.19
N TYR A 174 -9.24 7.49 12.92
CA TYR A 174 -10.49 6.73 12.78
C TYR A 174 -11.64 7.29 13.61
N GLU A 175 -11.40 7.65 14.88
CA GLU A 175 -12.47 8.06 15.80
C GLU A 175 -12.80 9.56 15.68
N GLU A 176 -11.77 10.41 15.40
CA GLU A 176 -11.93 11.87 15.35
C GLU A 176 -12.02 12.43 13.91
N ARG A 177 -11.56 11.68 12.91
CA ARG A 177 -11.53 12.10 11.50
C ARG A 177 -12.31 11.19 10.58
N ASN A 178 -12.83 10.06 11.08
CA ASN A 178 -13.59 9.09 10.31
C ASN A 178 -12.88 8.68 9.01
N ALA A 179 -11.56 8.44 9.08
CA ALA A 179 -10.79 7.95 7.95
C ALA A 179 -11.33 6.59 7.47
N ALA A 180 -11.34 6.37 6.16
CA ALA A 180 -11.78 5.10 5.57
C ALA A 180 -10.67 4.03 5.64
N ALA A 181 -9.42 4.46 5.54
CA ALA A 181 -8.27 3.55 5.54
C ALA A 181 -6.99 4.29 6.00
N ASN A 182 -6.01 3.53 6.46
CA ASN A 182 -4.65 3.98 6.65
C ASN A 182 -3.69 3.15 5.81
N GLY A 183 -2.48 3.66 5.58
CA GLY A 183 -1.43 2.94 4.86
C GLY A 183 -0.05 3.25 5.42
N HIS A 184 0.91 2.39 5.11
CA HIS A 184 2.32 2.52 5.49
C HIS A 184 3.22 1.89 4.42
N GLU A 185 4.53 2.05 4.56
CA GLU A 185 5.53 1.57 3.59
C GLU A 185 6.30 0.32 4.07
N THR A 186 6.13 -0.07 5.32
CA THR A 186 6.78 -1.20 5.97
C THR A 186 6.06 -2.52 5.69
N LEU A 187 6.72 -3.67 5.86
CA LEU A 187 6.08 -4.99 5.71
C LEU A 187 5.10 -5.29 6.84
N ASP A 188 5.26 -4.64 7.99
CA ASP A 188 4.37 -4.67 9.15
C ASP A 188 4.32 -3.27 9.79
N THR A 189 3.47 -3.06 10.82
CA THR A 189 3.24 -1.76 11.45
C THR A 189 3.01 -1.85 12.96
#